data_f3f08fd8376bfab47ea3dfe2047406f8
#
_entry.id   f3f08fd8376bfab47ea3dfe2047406f8
#
_cell.length_a   1.000
_cell.length_b   1.000
_cell.length_c   1.000
_cell.angle_alpha   90.00
_cell.angle_beta   90.00
_cell.angle_gamma   90.00
#
_symmetry.space_group_name_H-M   'P 1'
#
loop_
_entity.id
_entity.type
_entity.pdbx_description
1 polymer ?
#
loop_
_entity_poly.entity_id
_entity_poly.type
_entity_poly.pdbx_seq_one_letter_code
_entity_poly.pdbx_strand_id
1 'polypeptide(L)'
;MGLTKTLEEYIKMYEKHTKEKFQFNTSFSFFYHPEHGFCEYKIEDTGLYIWQLCGDLKYWVDIGYKVCQQFQLPAMSAYILRHSKPFIRKLGFKIVKTEHEDSYYRFTCKNKAGEELVATQHGDKYIFVWKIEVKDNDSTDV
;
A
#
# COMPACT_ATOMS: atom_id res chain seq x y z
N MET A 1 -14.09 -17.47 13.41
CA MET A 1 -12.68 -17.50 13.79
C MET A 1 -11.80 -17.36 12.57
N GLY A 2 -10.88 -16.44 12.60
CA GLY A 2 -9.92 -16.30 11.53
C GLY A 2 -8.85 -17.38 11.58
N LEU A 3 -8.32 -17.73 10.42
CA LEU A 3 -7.19 -18.63 10.36
C LEU A 3 -5.93 -17.87 10.77
N THR A 4 -5.14 -18.46 11.63
CA THR A 4 -3.87 -17.88 12.04
C THR A 4 -2.73 -18.60 11.35
N LYS A 5 -1.67 -17.86 11.05
CA LYS A 5 -0.44 -18.41 10.48
C LYS A 5 0.75 -17.83 11.22
N THR A 6 1.82 -18.61 11.26
CA THR A 6 3.08 -18.12 11.81
C THR A 6 3.72 -17.14 10.83
N LEU A 7 4.66 -16.35 11.33
CA LEU A 7 5.43 -15.46 10.44
C LEU A 7 6.15 -16.25 9.34
N GLU A 8 6.71 -17.41 9.70
CA GLU A 8 7.40 -18.25 8.71
C GLU A 8 6.46 -18.73 7.60
N GLU A 9 5.23 -19.08 7.95
CA GLU A 9 4.23 -19.47 6.96
C GLU A 9 3.89 -18.33 6.02
N TYR A 10 3.75 -17.11 6.55
CA TYR A 10 3.50 -15.93 5.72
C TYR A 10 4.71 -15.60 4.84
N ILE A 11 5.92 -15.76 5.35
CA ILE A 11 7.12 -15.52 4.55
C ILE A 11 7.17 -16.49 3.36
N LYS A 12 6.87 -17.77 3.60
CA LYS A 12 6.81 -18.75 2.51
C LYS A 12 5.74 -18.40 1.48
N MET A 13 4.59 -17.92 1.95
CA MET A 13 3.51 -17.47 1.08
C MET A 13 3.95 -16.29 0.23
N TYR A 14 4.60 -15.30 0.85
CA TYR A 14 5.11 -14.13 0.18
C TYR A 14 6.10 -14.51 -0.93
N GLU A 15 7.06 -15.37 -0.61
CA GLU A 15 8.07 -15.81 -1.58
C GLU A 15 7.47 -16.59 -2.73
N LYS A 16 6.47 -17.40 -2.45
CA LYS A 16 5.78 -18.16 -3.49
C LYS A 16 5.01 -17.26 -4.45
N HIS A 17 4.32 -16.24 -3.91
CA HIS A 17 3.49 -15.35 -4.72
C HIS A 17 4.30 -14.31 -5.47
N THR A 18 5.34 -13.76 -4.85
CA THR A 18 6.14 -12.71 -5.47
C THR A 18 7.31 -13.26 -6.27
N LYS A 19 7.69 -14.51 -6.01
CA LYS A 19 8.89 -15.15 -6.56
C LYS A 19 10.16 -14.43 -6.17
N GLU A 20 10.09 -13.64 -5.10
CA GLU A 20 11.24 -12.96 -4.54
C GLU A 20 11.49 -13.46 -3.13
N LYS A 21 12.75 -13.46 -2.72
CA LYS A 21 13.11 -13.86 -1.38
C LYS A 21 12.83 -12.75 -0.39
N PHE A 22 12.18 -13.09 0.71
CA PHE A 22 11.92 -12.13 1.77
C PHE A 22 13.22 -11.80 2.51
N GLN A 23 13.44 -10.52 2.78
CA GLN A 23 14.58 -10.08 3.57
C GLN A 23 14.13 -8.95 4.49
N PHE A 24 14.52 -9.03 5.76
CA PHE A 24 14.29 -7.93 6.68
C PHE A 24 15.18 -6.74 6.31
N ASN A 25 14.57 -5.57 6.19
CA ASN A 25 15.29 -4.35 5.91
C ASN A 25 15.45 -3.59 7.22
N THR A 26 16.69 -3.44 7.67
CA THR A 26 16.98 -2.86 8.99
C THR A 26 16.56 -1.38 9.11
N SER A 27 16.39 -0.69 7.99
CA SER A 27 15.95 0.70 8.01
C SER A 27 14.44 0.85 8.04
N PHE A 28 13.69 -0.24 7.96
CA PHE A 28 12.23 -0.24 7.99
C PHE A 28 11.72 -0.84 9.28
N SER A 29 10.50 -0.47 9.64
CA SER A 29 9.76 -1.10 10.73
C SER A 29 9.00 -2.30 10.19
N PHE A 30 8.69 -3.25 11.06
CA PHE A 30 8.04 -4.48 10.66
C PHE A 30 6.90 -4.80 11.61
N PHE A 31 5.75 -5.17 11.06
CA PHE A 31 4.58 -5.55 11.84
C PHE A 31 4.06 -6.90 11.35
N TYR A 32 3.85 -7.83 12.27
CA TYR A 32 3.29 -9.14 11.98
C TYR A 32 2.00 -9.33 12.79
N HIS A 33 0.98 -9.85 12.14
CA HIS A 33 -0.28 -10.20 12.79
C HIS A 33 -0.68 -11.62 12.36
N PRO A 34 -0.96 -12.52 13.33
CA PRO A 34 -1.22 -13.93 12.96
C PRO A 34 -2.40 -14.13 12.03
N GLU A 35 -3.39 -13.26 12.04
CA GLU A 35 -4.55 -13.38 11.19
C GLU A 35 -4.47 -12.57 9.89
N HIS A 36 -3.60 -11.57 9.83
CA HIS A 36 -3.60 -10.63 8.71
C HIS A 36 -2.31 -10.58 7.91
N GLY A 37 -1.24 -11.20 8.38
CA GLY A 37 0.01 -11.24 7.63
C GLY A 37 1.09 -10.35 8.19
N PHE A 38 1.88 -9.76 7.30
CA PHE A 38 2.93 -8.84 7.72
C PHE A 38 3.04 -7.64 6.78
N CYS A 39 3.63 -6.59 7.33
CA CYS A 39 3.86 -5.37 6.59
C CYS A 39 5.19 -4.77 7.03
N GLU A 40 6.08 -4.53 6.08
CA GLU A 40 7.31 -3.80 6.31
C GLU A 40 7.09 -2.37 5.83
N TYR A 41 7.36 -1.39 6.68
CA TYR A 41 7.02 -0.02 6.36
C TYR A 41 8.01 0.98 6.94
N LYS A 42 7.95 2.21 6.43
CA LYS A 42 8.76 3.31 6.91
C LYS A 42 7.93 4.58 6.89
N ILE A 43 8.01 5.37 7.95
CA ILE A 43 7.32 6.65 8.05
C ILE A 43 8.34 7.77 7.84
N GLU A 44 8.07 8.64 6.88
CA GLU A 44 8.86 9.83 6.62
C GLU A 44 7.94 11.03 6.47
N ASP A 45 8.50 12.24 6.46
CA ASP A 45 7.70 13.45 6.31
C ASP A 45 6.90 13.46 5.01
N THR A 46 7.41 12.81 3.98
CA THR A 46 6.77 12.75 2.67
C THR A 46 5.67 11.69 2.58
N GLY A 47 5.59 10.79 3.55
CA GLY A 47 4.55 9.79 3.54
C GLY A 47 4.89 8.50 4.26
N LEU A 48 3.97 7.57 4.15
CA LEU A 48 4.14 6.19 4.63
C LEU A 48 4.54 5.31 3.45
N TYR A 49 5.64 4.59 3.60
CA TYR A 49 6.16 3.72 2.55
C TYR A 49 6.01 2.27 2.97
N ILE A 50 5.29 1.49 2.17
CA ILE A 50 5.10 0.05 2.38
C ILE A 50 5.95 -0.69 1.35
N TRP A 51 6.85 -1.56 1.82
CA TRP A 51 7.79 -2.24 0.95
C TRP A 51 7.47 -3.70 0.73
N GLN A 52 7.43 -4.49 1.78
CA GLN A 52 7.06 -5.90 1.69
C GLN A 52 5.78 -6.12 2.47
N LEU A 53 4.78 -6.69 1.81
CA LEU A 53 3.47 -6.88 2.39
C LEU A 53 2.93 -8.24 1.99
N CYS A 54 2.36 -8.96 2.95
CA CYS A 54 1.76 -10.25 2.71
C CYS A 54 0.48 -10.38 3.53
N GLY A 55 -0.50 -11.05 2.97
CA GLY A 55 -1.74 -11.37 3.65
C GLY A 55 -2.89 -10.47 3.24
N ASP A 56 -3.58 -9.89 4.21
CA ASP A 56 -4.78 -9.11 3.99
C ASP A 56 -4.44 -7.67 3.60
N LEU A 57 -4.35 -7.42 2.31
CA LEU A 57 -3.99 -6.11 1.80
C LEU A 57 -4.89 -5.00 2.33
N LYS A 58 -6.20 -5.23 2.33
CA LYS A 58 -7.14 -4.19 2.77
C LYS A 58 -6.92 -3.84 4.24
N TYR A 59 -6.65 -4.83 5.07
CA TYR A 59 -6.35 -4.61 6.49
C TYR A 59 -5.14 -3.68 6.66
N TRP A 60 -4.05 -3.98 5.95
CA TRP A 60 -2.83 -3.19 6.05
C TRP A 60 -2.98 -1.79 5.47
N VAL A 61 -3.72 -1.67 4.38
CA VAL A 61 -3.97 -0.37 3.76
C VAL A 61 -4.87 0.49 4.65
N ASP A 62 -5.91 -0.10 5.26
CA ASP A 62 -6.78 0.64 6.17
C ASP A 62 -6.00 1.16 7.38
N ILE A 63 -5.10 0.35 7.93
CA ILE A 63 -4.22 0.79 9.03
C ILE A 63 -3.29 1.90 8.54
N GLY A 64 -2.69 1.72 7.37
CA GLY A 64 -1.80 2.73 6.79
C GLY A 64 -2.51 4.06 6.58
N TYR A 65 -3.74 4.02 6.12
CA TYR A 65 -4.52 5.23 5.94
C TYR A 65 -4.73 5.96 7.28
N LYS A 66 -5.08 5.22 8.32
CA LYS A 66 -5.25 5.80 9.66
C LYS A 66 -3.96 6.41 10.19
N VAL A 67 -2.84 5.75 9.95
CA VAL A 67 -1.52 6.27 10.33
C VAL A 67 -1.24 7.58 9.62
N CYS A 68 -1.53 7.64 8.31
CA CYS A 68 -1.34 8.86 7.55
C CYS A 68 -2.20 10.01 8.07
N GLN A 69 -3.45 9.72 8.44
CA GLN A 69 -4.31 10.75 9.02
C GLN A 69 -3.79 11.20 10.38
N GLN A 70 -3.39 10.28 11.23
CA GLN A 70 -2.92 10.60 12.57
C GLN A 70 -1.64 11.42 12.57
N PHE A 71 -0.70 11.08 11.70
CA PHE A 71 0.59 11.78 11.61
C PHE A 71 0.61 12.85 10.55
N GLN A 72 -0.52 13.12 9.92
CA GLN A 72 -0.65 14.14 8.86
C GLN A 72 0.34 13.92 7.72
N LEU A 73 0.43 12.68 7.26
CA LEU A 73 1.29 12.32 6.13
C LEU A 73 0.54 12.50 4.82
N PRO A 74 1.15 13.14 3.82
CA PRO A 74 0.42 13.49 2.59
C PRO A 74 0.23 12.35 1.61
N ALA A 75 0.90 11.23 1.79
CA ALA A 75 0.81 10.14 0.83
C ALA A 75 1.12 8.80 1.49
N MET A 76 0.57 7.74 0.87
CA MET A 76 0.91 6.37 1.20
C MET A 76 1.39 5.71 -0.09
N SER A 77 2.60 5.16 -0.09
CA SER A 77 3.19 4.51 -1.24
C SER A 77 3.40 3.03 -0.95
N ALA A 78 3.16 2.20 -1.96
CA ALA A 78 3.36 0.76 -1.81
C ALA A 78 3.97 0.19 -3.08
N TYR A 79 4.90 -0.75 -2.89
CA TYR A 79 5.51 -1.50 -3.97
C TYR A 79 4.90 -2.90 -3.94
N ILE A 80 4.23 -3.28 -5.02
CA ILE A 80 3.47 -4.52 -5.07
C ILE A 80 3.85 -5.32 -6.31
N LEU A 81 4.12 -6.60 -6.10
CA LEU A 81 4.52 -7.53 -7.16
C LEU A 81 3.35 -8.41 -7.59
N ARG A 82 2.21 -7.79 -7.85
CA ARG A 82 0.99 -8.49 -8.27
C ARG A 82 0.21 -7.65 -9.27
N HIS A 83 -0.72 -8.30 -9.96
CA HIS A 83 -1.65 -7.57 -10.82
C HIS A 83 -2.39 -6.48 -10.04
N SER A 84 -2.25 -5.26 -10.49
CA SER A 84 -2.71 -4.10 -9.77
C SER A 84 -4.19 -3.80 -9.92
N LYS A 85 -4.77 -4.09 -11.07
CA LYS A 85 -6.16 -3.69 -11.34
C LYS A 85 -7.18 -4.24 -10.35
N PRO A 86 -7.10 -5.53 -9.96
CA PRO A 86 -7.99 -6.02 -8.91
C PRO A 86 -7.78 -5.32 -7.57
N PHE A 87 -6.55 -4.95 -7.24
CA PHE A 87 -6.26 -4.23 -6.01
C PHE A 87 -6.84 -2.83 -6.02
N ILE A 88 -6.67 -2.11 -7.12
CA ILE A 88 -7.23 -0.77 -7.27
C ILE A 88 -8.73 -0.80 -6.99
N ARG A 89 -9.42 -1.76 -7.58
CA ARG A 89 -10.86 -1.91 -7.41
C ARG A 89 -11.22 -2.31 -5.98
N LYS A 90 -10.46 -3.21 -5.40
CA LYS A 90 -10.68 -3.68 -4.03
C LYS A 90 -10.50 -2.57 -3.00
N LEU A 91 -9.63 -1.63 -3.27
CA LEU A 91 -9.40 -0.47 -2.41
C LEU A 91 -10.44 0.63 -2.61
N GLY A 92 -11.36 0.47 -3.53
CA GLY A 92 -12.43 1.43 -3.76
C GLY A 92 -12.12 2.49 -4.80
N PHE A 93 -11.11 2.28 -5.61
CA PHE A 93 -10.72 3.22 -6.66
C PHE A 93 -11.21 2.77 -8.03
N LYS A 94 -11.44 3.74 -8.90
CA LYS A 94 -11.71 3.50 -10.32
C LYS A 94 -10.63 4.15 -11.15
N ILE A 95 -10.19 3.46 -12.20
CA ILE A 95 -9.23 4.01 -13.15
C ILE A 95 -9.97 5.05 -14.00
N VAL A 96 -9.50 6.30 -13.95
CA VAL A 96 -10.12 7.38 -14.73
C VAL A 96 -9.25 7.79 -15.90
N LYS A 97 -7.98 7.44 -15.92
CA LYS A 97 -7.07 7.76 -17.00
C LYS A 97 -5.98 6.72 -17.11
N THR A 98 -5.65 6.30 -18.33
CA THR A 98 -4.54 5.38 -18.60
C THR A 98 -3.59 6.06 -19.57
N GLU A 99 -2.31 6.11 -19.22
CA GLU A 99 -1.27 6.66 -20.07
C GLU A 99 -0.20 5.60 -20.30
N HIS A 100 0.27 5.51 -21.53
CA HIS A 100 1.36 4.60 -21.87
C HIS A 100 2.62 5.41 -22.16
N GLU A 101 3.61 5.24 -21.31
CA GLU A 101 4.93 5.81 -21.51
C GLU A 101 5.84 4.76 -22.13
N ASP A 102 7.06 5.15 -22.51
CA ASP A 102 7.98 4.26 -23.26
C ASP A 102 8.17 2.89 -22.60
N SER A 103 8.31 2.85 -21.30
CA SER A 103 8.63 1.62 -20.59
C SER A 103 7.63 1.24 -19.52
N TYR A 104 6.56 1.99 -19.34
CA TYR A 104 5.59 1.72 -18.28
C TYR A 104 4.21 2.28 -18.60
N TYR A 105 3.22 1.79 -17.85
CA TYR A 105 1.86 2.34 -17.88
C TYR A 105 1.63 3.14 -16.61
N ARG A 106 0.87 4.22 -16.73
CA ARG A 106 0.41 5.01 -15.58
C ARG A 106 -1.10 5.02 -15.54
N PHE A 107 -1.65 4.62 -14.41
CA PHE A 107 -3.09 4.63 -14.18
C PHE A 107 -3.40 5.68 -13.13
N THR A 108 -4.24 6.65 -13.49
CA THR A 108 -4.74 7.63 -12.54
C THR A 108 -6.11 7.17 -12.08
N CYS A 109 -6.30 7.07 -10.78
CA CYS A 109 -7.50 6.50 -10.19
C CYS A 109 -8.10 7.44 -9.17
N LYS A 110 -9.42 7.35 -9.00
CA LYS A 110 -10.15 8.17 -8.02
C LYS A 110 -11.06 7.28 -7.20
N ASN A 111 -11.25 7.61 -5.93
CA ASN A 111 -12.22 6.96 -5.08
C ASN A 111 -13.44 7.87 -4.89
N LYS A 112 -14.44 7.40 -4.14
CA LYS A 112 -15.67 8.16 -3.90
C LYS A 112 -15.43 9.45 -3.14
N ALA A 113 -14.38 9.49 -2.34
CA ALA A 113 -14.02 10.69 -1.58
C ALA A 113 -13.26 11.71 -2.43
N GLY A 114 -12.96 11.38 -3.69
CA GLY A 114 -12.22 12.28 -4.56
C GLY A 114 -10.70 12.18 -4.41
N GLU A 115 -10.21 11.26 -3.61
CA GLU A 115 -8.77 11.08 -3.45
C GLU A 115 -8.18 10.40 -4.67
N GLU A 116 -6.93 10.72 -4.95
CA GLU A 116 -6.23 10.21 -6.11
C GLU A 116 -5.23 9.13 -5.74
N LEU A 117 -5.23 8.06 -6.53
CA LEU A 117 -4.22 7.03 -6.46
C LEU A 117 -3.58 6.94 -7.84
N VAL A 118 -2.26 7.02 -7.90
CA VAL A 118 -1.53 6.82 -9.14
C VAL A 118 -0.79 5.49 -9.05
N ALA A 119 -1.06 4.62 -10.01
CA ALA A 119 -0.40 3.33 -10.09
C ALA A 119 0.48 3.32 -11.34
N THR A 120 1.76 2.99 -11.18
CA THR A 120 2.65 2.82 -12.31
C THR A 120 3.02 1.36 -12.44
N GLN A 121 2.94 0.83 -13.65
CA GLN A 121 3.22 -0.57 -13.95
C GLN A 121 4.48 -0.70 -14.79
N HIS A 122 5.48 -1.39 -14.24
CA HIS A 122 6.74 -1.70 -14.93
C HIS A 122 6.86 -3.22 -15.02
N GLY A 123 6.34 -3.82 -16.10
CA GLY A 123 6.26 -5.27 -16.20
C GLY A 123 5.32 -5.83 -15.13
N ASP A 124 5.82 -6.70 -14.27
CA ASP A 124 5.04 -7.28 -13.18
C ASP A 124 5.09 -6.47 -11.90
N LYS A 125 5.77 -5.35 -11.92
CA LYS A 125 5.98 -4.53 -10.72
C LYS A 125 5.07 -3.32 -10.76
N TYR A 126 4.40 -3.08 -9.65
CA TYR A 126 3.45 -1.97 -9.52
C TYR A 126 3.85 -1.10 -8.35
N ILE A 127 3.86 0.21 -8.59
CA ILE A 127 4.10 1.18 -7.54
C ILE A 127 2.83 2.01 -7.40
N PHE A 128 2.30 2.06 -6.19
CA PHE A 128 1.09 2.82 -5.88
C PHE A 128 1.44 4.03 -5.04
N VAL A 129 0.88 5.17 -5.39
CA VAL A 129 0.97 6.37 -4.56
C VAL A 129 -0.44 6.90 -4.36
N TRP A 130 -0.92 6.81 -3.13
CA TRP A 130 -2.23 7.31 -2.74
C TRP A 130 -2.02 8.66 -2.08
N LYS A 131 -2.50 9.72 -2.72
CA LYS A 131 -2.45 11.07 -2.17
C LYS A 131 -3.57 11.22 -1.16
N ILE A 132 -3.19 11.47 0.07
CA ILE A 132 -4.14 11.51 1.18
C ILE A 132 -4.45 12.96 1.52
N GLU A 133 -5.74 13.28 1.58
CA GLU A 133 -6.14 14.59 2.07
C GLU A 133 -6.07 14.58 3.58
N VAL A 134 -5.10 15.31 4.10
CA VAL A 134 -4.94 15.45 5.53
C VAL A 134 -5.87 16.55 6.01
N LYS A 135 -6.75 16.21 6.92
CA LYS A 135 -7.64 17.21 7.50
C LYS A 135 -6.83 18.14 8.38
N ASP A 136 -6.94 19.41 8.08
CA ASP A 136 -6.29 20.43 8.88
C ASP A 136 -7.07 20.65 10.17
N ASN A 137 -6.54 20.14 11.26
CA ASN A 137 -7.20 20.29 12.55
C ASN A 137 -7.05 21.68 13.13
N ASP A 138 -6.17 22.48 12.57
CA ASP A 138 -5.95 23.83 13.08
C ASP A 138 -7.04 24.79 12.68
N SER A 139 -7.71 24.50 11.62
CA SER A 139 -8.76 25.36 11.12
C SER A 139 -9.91 25.51 12.08
N THR A 140 -10.00 24.64 13.05
CA THR A 140 -11.11 24.66 14.00
C THR A 140 -10.81 25.47 15.23
N ASP A 141 -9.64 25.98 15.32
CA ASP A 141 -9.22 26.65 16.53
C ASP A 141 -9.62 28.08 16.58
N VAL A 142 -10.62 28.36 16.39
CA VAL A 142 -10.98 29.74 16.36
C VAL A 142 -11.54 30.22 17.66
#